data_d0788d91ef550fdefa9d8486f372702c
#
_entry.id   d0788d91ef550fdefa9d8486f372702c
#
_cell.length_a   1.000
_cell.length_b   1.000
_cell.length_c   1.000
_cell.angle_alpha   90.00
_cell.angle_beta   90.00
_cell.angle_gamma   90.00
#
_symmetry.space_group_name_H-M   'P 1'
#
loop_
_entity.id
_entity.type
_entity.pdbx_description
1 polymer ?
#
loop_
_entity_poly.entity_id
_entity_poly.type
_entity_poly.pdbx_seq_one_letter_code
_entity_poly.pdbx_strand_id
1 'polypeptide(L)'
;MNTNERVQFLGSAEQLQKRRISEATNAFYRIYRHGNTLRFPYYDSNGQVVGFKIKTKSKDFHYEGSSSDTLFGQHLFPTSGKRIVITEGELDAASCYEVMSGWPMVSLPHGAAAAKKDLQKAIPFLQGYQEIVLFFDNDDAGREAVESASSILPAGRVKIARLDAYKDASDALQAEDREAIRRAIWDAKPYRPDGIVDGKNLMALVTEPTKTCDHEYPFEGLNDKLHGIRYGELTTLTAGSGSGKTSLVRAIAADLAQKGETVGILELEANNKRTALGLMSAAVGKPYHIGEHDKEELESAFADTLAKWNVFLFDGFGSFDPDVIYNRIEYLASGLECRIIFLDHLSILLSGLDGDERRMIDSTMTKLRSLVERTGIALFLVSHLRRTNSDSNSHEEGGRVSLGQLRGSHSIAQLSDSVIALERDQQGETNANLTTLRVLKNRFSGEVGVATTLSYDLSTCQFYETKTEDTVEFNPATDF
;
A
#
# COMPACT_ATOMS: atom_id res chain seq x y z
N MET A 1 -5.59 -34.16 44.81
CA MET A 1 -6.83 -34.82 44.39
C MET A 1 -6.56 -35.62 43.15
N ASN A 2 -6.51 -36.96 43.27
CA ASN A 2 -6.28 -37.88 42.14
C ASN A 2 -7.58 -38.00 41.36
N THR A 3 -7.71 -37.32 40.25
CA THR A 3 -8.81 -37.53 39.29
C THR A 3 -8.30 -38.27 38.06
N ASN A 4 -8.01 -39.57 38.27
CA ASN A 4 -8.02 -40.55 37.17
C ASN A 4 -9.47 -40.94 36.87
N GLU A 5 -10.34 -40.04 36.49
CA GLU A 5 -11.57 -40.41 35.80
C GLU A 5 -11.14 -40.90 34.41
N ARG A 6 -11.18 -42.23 34.21
CA ARG A 6 -10.94 -42.85 32.91
C ARG A 6 -11.98 -42.28 31.94
N VAL A 7 -11.51 -41.54 30.97
CA VAL A 7 -12.32 -41.02 29.85
C VAL A 7 -12.99 -42.22 29.17
N GLN A 8 -14.32 -42.32 29.22
CA GLN A 8 -15.07 -43.49 28.72
C GLN A 8 -15.63 -43.17 27.33
N PHE A 9 -15.45 -44.14 26.41
CA PHE A 9 -16.14 -44.14 25.12
C PHE A 9 -17.61 -44.47 25.31
N LEU A 10 -18.49 -43.45 25.20
CA LEU A 10 -19.94 -43.61 25.32
C LEU A 10 -20.58 -43.47 23.92
N GLY A 11 -21.54 -44.38 23.61
CA GLY A 11 -22.24 -44.39 22.33
C GLY A 11 -21.66 -45.39 21.31
N SER A 12 -22.12 -45.29 20.08
CA SER A 12 -21.74 -46.16 18.97
C SER A 12 -21.38 -45.35 17.72
N ALA A 13 -20.52 -45.90 16.89
CA ALA A 13 -20.30 -45.39 15.55
C ALA A 13 -21.54 -45.75 14.70
N GLU A 14 -22.24 -44.75 14.21
CA GLU A 14 -23.46 -44.92 13.39
C GLU A 14 -23.31 -44.10 12.13
N GLN A 15 -24.02 -44.50 11.09
CA GLN A 15 -24.14 -43.66 9.89
C GLN A 15 -24.81 -42.32 10.21
N LEU A 16 -24.18 -41.22 9.80
CA LEU A 16 -24.77 -39.89 9.87
C LEU A 16 -25.53 -39.58 8.57
N GLN A 17 -26.76 -40.11 8.45
CA GLN A 17 -27.55 -40.06 7.22
C GLN A 17 -27.66 -38.66 6.61
N LYS A 18 -27.99 -37.65 7.40
CA LYS A 18 -28.11 -36.24 6.94
C LYS A 18 -26.80 -35.68 6.42
N ARG A 19 -25.67 -36.14 6.95
CA ARG A 19 -24.34 -35.68 6.56
C ARG A 19 -23.67 -36.62 5.57
N ARG A 20 -24.31 -37.74 5.24
CA ARG A 20 -23.81 -38.76 4.30
C ARG A 20 -22.44 -39.33 4.65
N ILE A 21 -22.11 -39.35 5.95
CA ILE A 21 -20.90 -39.99 6.48
C ILE A 21 -21.27 -41.39 6.90
N SER A 22 -20.57 -42.38 6.36
CA SER A 22 -20.82 -43.81 6.64
C SER A 22 -20.44 -44.22 8.06
N GLU A 23 -21.00 -45.34 8.53
CA GLU A 23 -20.60 -45.97 9.77
C GLU A 23 -19.11 -46.32 9.76
N ALA A 24 -18.54 -46.78 8.63
CA ALA A 24 -17.15 -47.14 8.48
C ALA A 24 -16.22 -45.91 8.73
N THR A 25 -16.55 -44.75 8.19
CA THR A 25 -15.80 -43.52 8.43
C THR A 25 -15.91 -43.08 9.89
N ASN A 26 -17.10 -43.13 10.48
CA ASN A 26 -17.28 -42.78 11.89
C ASN A 26 -16.54 -43.77 12.83
N ALA A 27 -16.55 -45.05 12.51
CA ALA A 27 -15.78 -46.06 13.26
C ALA A 27 -14.26 -45.83 13.14
N PHE A 28 -13.77 -45.47 11.96
CA PHE A 28 -12.35 -45.11 11.74
C PHE A 28 -11.88 -43.96 12.62
N TYR A 29 -12.65 -42.87 12.65
CA TYR A 29 -12.35 -41.70 13.51
C TYR A 29 -12.79 -41.84 14.95
N ARG A 30 -13.53 -42.92 15.28
CA ARG A 30 -14.18 -43.14 16.58
C ARG A 30 -15.12 -41.97 16.93
N ILE A 31 -15.86 -41.49 15.94
CA ILE A 31 -16.94 -40.53 16.14
C ILE A 31 -18.17 -41.30 16.61
N TYR A 32 -18.58 -41.08 17.84
CA TYR A 32 -19.70 -41.81 18.45
C TYR A 32 -20.91 -40.93 18.64
N ARG A 33 -22.07 -41.53 18.37
CA ARG A 33 -23.34 -40.92 18.75
C ARG A 33 -23.76 -41.43 20.12
N HIS A 34 -24.03 -40.50 21.02
CA HIS A 34 -24.61 -40.82 22.34
C HIS A 34 -25.85 -39.95 22.57
N GLY A 35 -27.03 -40.55 22.43
CA GLY A 35 -28.32 -39.82 22.41
C GLY A 35 -28.38 -38.76 21.32
N ASN A 36 -28.50 -37.51 21.73
CA ASN A 36 -28.59 -36.36 20.82
C ASN A 36 -27.25 -35.66 20.57
N THR A 37 -26.12 -36.25 20.97
CA THR A 37 -24.80 -35.65 20.86
C THR A 37 -23.89 -36.48 19.96
N LEU A 38 -22.92 -35.80 19.33
CA LEU A 38 -21.77 -36.42 18.67
C LEU A 38 -20.54 -36.18 19.53
N ARG A 39 -19.73 -37.24 19.73
CA ARG A 39 -18.53 -37.24 20.54
C ARG A 39 -17.32 -37.48 19.65
N PHE A 40 -16.37 -36.55 19.67
CA PHE A 40 -15.13 -36.58 18.91
C PHE A 40 -13.97 -36.81 19.89
N PRO A 41 -13.27 -37.97 19.82
CA PRO A 41 -12.18 -38.23 20.76
C PRO A 41 -10.93 -37.46 20.38
N TYR A 42 -10.24 -36.97 21.39
CA TYR A 42 -8.93 -36.36 21.26
C TYR A 42 -7.87 -37.16 22.01
N TYR A 43 -6.69 -37.17 21.41
CA TYR A 43 -5.57 -37.98 21.87
C TYR A 43 -4.38 -37.09 22.18
N ASP A 44 -3.51 -37.52 23.07
CA ASP A 44 -2.19 -36.92 23.26
C ASP A 44 -1.17 -37.44 22.23
N SER A 45 0.06 -36.95 22.31
CA SER A 45 1.17 -37.37 21.45
C SER A 45 1.57 -38.88 21.63
N ASN A 46 1.14 -39.51 22.72
CA ASN A 46 1.38 -40.93 23.00
C ASN A 46 0.23 -41.84 22.52
N GLY A 47 -0.78 -41.26 21.87
CA GLY A 47 -1.96 -41.98 21.40
C GLY A 47 -2.95 -42.38 22.51
N GLN A 48 -2.90 -41.70 23.69
CA GLN A 48 -3.85 -41.90 24.76
C GLN A 48 -5.00 -40.92 24.64
N VAL A 49 -6.26 -41.37 24.86
CA VAL A 49 -7.42 -40.50 24.86
C VAL A 49 -7.36 -39.58 26.06
N VAL A 50 -7.38 -38.27 25.80
CA VAL A 50 -7.35 -37.25 26.85
C VAL A 50 -8.70 -36.57 27.08
N GLY A 51 -9.61 -36.65 26.10
CA GLY A 51 -10.94 -36.03 26.23
C GLY A 51 -11.80 -36.23 25.00
N PHE A 52 -12.99 -35.68 25.07
CA PHE A 52 -13.95 -35.63 23.97
C PHE A 52 -14.45 -34.19 23.76
N LYS A 53 -14.50 -33.77 22.51
CA LYS A 53 -15.31 -32.61 22.11
C LYS A 53 -16.70 -33.12 21.79
N ILE A 54 -17.70 -32.51 22.37
CA ILE A 54 -19.10 -32.93 22.28
C ILE A 54 -19.90 -31.88 21.56
N LYS A 55 -20.54 -32.27 20.46
CA LYS A 55 -21.43 -31.41 19.68
C LYS A 55 -22.88 -31.76 19.99
N THR A 56 -23.64 -30.76 20.44
CA THR A 56 -25.08 -30.87 20.71
C THR A 56 -25.91 -30.57 19.45
N LYS A 57 -27.22 -30.83 19.51
CA LYS A 57 -28.15 -30.46 18.42
C LYS A 57 -28.26 -28.94 18.19
N SER A 58 -28.07 -28.15 19.24
CA SER A 58 -28.06 -26.68 19.20
C SER A 58 -26.80 -26.09 18.58
N LYS A 59 -25.88 -26.94 18.09
CA LYS A 59 -24.55 -26.58 17.58
C LYS A 59 -23.56 -26.05 18.62
N ASP A 60 -23.89 -26.16 19.91
CA ASP A 60 -22.96 -25.84 20.98
C ASP A 60 -21.93 -26.95 21.15
N PHE A 61 -20.72 -26.55 21.55
CA PHE A 61 -19.63 -27.46 21.83
C PHE A 61 -19.22 -27.34 23.29
N HIS A 62 -18.95 -28.49 23.92
CA HIS A 62 -18.29 -28.54 25.22
C HIS A 62 -17.27 -29.67 25.24
N TYR A 63 -16.34 -29.60 26.16
CA TYR A 63 -15.29 -30.61 26.32
C TYR A 63 -15.50 -31.42 27.58
N GLU A 64 -15.32 -32.73 27.48
CA GLU A 64 -15.16 -33.64 28.61
C GLU A 64 -13.71 -34.10 28.67
N GLY A 65 -13.05 -34.01 29.82
CA GLY A 65 -11.63 -34.26 29.95
C GLY A 65 -10.77 -33.06 29.59
N SER A 66 -9.58 -33.29 29.08
CA SER A 66 -8.63 -32.25 28.68
C SER A 66 -8.72 -31.96 27.17
N SER A 67 -8.46 -30.70 26.79
CA SER A 67 -8.25 -30.34 25.37
C SER A 67 -6.92 -30.94 24.89
N SER A 68 -6.91 -31.41 23.65
CA SER A 68 -5.71 -31.99 23.06
C SER A 68 -4.74 -30.93 22.52
N ASP A 69 -3.45 -31.27 22.53
CA ASP A 69 -2.40 -30.54 21.84
C ASP A 69 -2.13 -31.08 20.41
N THR A 70 -2.93 -32.06 19.96
CA THR A 70 -2.83 -32.66 18.62
C THR A 70 -4.05 -32.32 17.77
N LEU A 71 -3.91 -32.45 16.45
CA LEU A 71 -5.03 -32.30 15.52
C LEU A 71 -6.01 -33.48 15.69
N PHE A 72 -7.29 -33.23 15.43
CA PHE A 72 -8.28 -34.30 15.39
C PHE A 72 -7.92 -35.33 14.30
N GLY A 73 -7.91 -36.61 14.64
CA GLY A 73 -7.53 -37.71 13.74
C GLY A 73 -6.04 -37.86 13.50
N GLN A 74 -5.16 -37.00 14.06
CA GLN A 74 -3.71 -37.06 13.85
C GLN A 74 -3.11 -38.44 14.15
N HIS A 75 -3.55 -39.10 15.23
CA HIS A 75 -3.08 -40.41 15.65
C HIS A 75 -3.40 -41.58 14.69
N LEU A 76 -4.30 -41.35 13.72
CA LEU A 76 -4.72 -42.37 12.73
C LEU A 76 -3.80 -42.42 11.51
N PHE A 77 -2.92 -41.45 11.35
CA PHE A 77 -2.12 -41.30 10.16
C PHE A 77 -0.62 -41.36 10.46
N PRO A 78 0.19 -41.81 9.49
CA PRO A 78 1.65 -41.83 9.65
C PRO A 78 2.21 -40.40 9.82
N THR A 79 3.37 -40.29 10.47
CA THR A 79 4.05 -39.00 10.72
C THR A 79 4.72 -38.39 9.47
N SER A 80 4.60 -39.04 8.32
CA SER A 80 5.16 -38.58 7.04
C SER A 80 4.33 -39.07 5.86
N GLY A 81 4.35 -38.32 4.76
CA GLY A 81 3.63 -38.71 3.56
C GLY A 81 3.72 -37.65 2.45
N LYS A 82 3.05 -37.95 1.34
CA LYS A 82 3.00 -37.04 0.19
C LYS A 82 2.12 -35.82 0.48
N ARG A 83 0.92 -36.03 1.03
CA ARG A 83 -0.07 -34.99 1.24
C ARG A 83 -0.88 -35.27 2.52
N ILE A 84 -1.18 -34.18 3.25
CA ILE A 84 -2.14 -34.17 4.35
C ILE A 84 -3.14 -33.03 4.11
N VAL A 85 -4.42 -33.27 4.43
CA VAL A 85 -5.47 -32.25 4.37
C VAL A 85 -5.87 -31.86 5.78
N ILE A 86 -5.94 -30.58 6.05
CA ILE A 86 -6.35 -30.01 7.33
C ILE A 86 -7.62 -29.20 7.11
N THR A 87 -8.71 -29.62 7.74
CA THR A 87 -10.00 -28.93 7.70
C THR A 87 -10.20 -28.11 8.97
N GLU A 88 -11.21 -27.22 8.97
CA GLU A 88 -11.54 -26.43 10.15
C GLU A 88 -12.24 -27.29 11.22
N GLY A 89 -13.19 -28.12 10.80
CA GLY A 89 -14.02 -28.94 11.68
C GLY A 89 -13.83 -30.44 11.52
N GLU A 90 -14.18 -31.20 12.58
CA GLU A 90 -14.04 -32.67 12.64
C GLU A 90 -14.93 -33.37 11.60
N LEU A 91 -16.12 -32.82 11.35
CA LEU A 91 -17.05 -33.39 10.36
C LEU A 91 -16.58 -33.13 8.92
N ASP A 92 -15.82 -32.07 8.71
CA ASP A 92 -15.23 -31.77 7.40
C ASP A 92 -14.07 -32.72 7.10
N ALA A 93 -13.24 -33.03 8.10
CA ALA A 93 -12.22 -34.07 7.97
C ALA A 93 -12.85 -35.45 7.66
N ALA A 94 -13.91 -35.80 8.40
CA ALA A 94 -14.65 -37.04 8.14
C ALA A 94 -15.30 -37.06 6.75
N SER A 95 -15.85 -35.91 6.28
CA SER A 95 -16.43 -35.77 4.94
C SER A 95 -15.40 -35.91 3.83
N CYS A 96 -14.22 -35.30 4.01
CA CYS A 96 -13.09 -35.50 3.08
C CYS A 96 -12.62 -36.97 3.04
N TYR A 97 -12.52 -37.62 4.19
CA TYR A 97 -12.13 -39.02 4.27
C TYR A 97 -13.18 -39.96 3.66
N GLU A 98 -14.47 -39.66 3.82
CA GLU A 98 -15.57 -40.42 3.18
C GLU A 98 -15.44 -40.44 1.65
N VAL A 99 -14.89 -39.35 1.07
CA VAL A 99 -14.67 -39.24 -0.38
C VAL A 99 -13.33 -39.81 -0.81
N MET A 100 -12.30 -39.67 0.01
CA MET A 100 -10.90 -40.05 -0.30
C MET A 100 -10.30 -40.91 0.82
N SER A 101 -10.93 -42.03 1.10
CA SER A 101 -10.47 -42.96 2.13
C SER A 101 -9.01 -43.37 1.93
N GLY A 102 -8.28 -43.54 3.05
CA GLY A 102 -6.86 -43.84 3.04
C GLY A 102 -5.92 -42.65 2.91
N TRP A 103 -6.42 -41.44 2.64
CA TRP A 103 -5.61 -40.22 2.66
C TRP A 103 -5.64 -39.57 4.03
N PRO A 104 -4.52 -38.95 4.49
CA PRO A 104 -4.47 -38.22 5.74
C PRO A 104 -5.41 -36.99 5.74
N MET A 105 -6.48 -37.07 6.53
CA MET A 105 -7.48 -36.03 6.73
C MET A 105 -7.61 -35.75 8.21
N VAL A 106 -7.26 -34.52 8.62
CA VAL A 106 -7.25 -34.08 10.02
C VAL A 106 -8.00 -32.77 10.16
N SER A 107 -8.37 -32.38 11.36
CA SER A 107 -8.94 -31.05 11.56
C SER A 107 -8.36 -30.32 12.76
N LEU A 108 -8.61 -29.00 12.81
CA LEU A 108 -8.29 -28.15 13.94
C LEU A 108 -9.15 -28.54 15.15
N PRO A 109 -8.59 -28.64 16.37
CA PRO A 109 -9.37 -28.92 17.56
C PRO A 109 -10.25 -27.74 18.02
N HIS A 110 -9.81 -26.50 17.78
CA HIS A 110 -10.46 -25.30 18.30
C HIS A 110 -11.01 -24.36 17.19
N GLY A 111 -11.02 -24.83 15.92
CA GLY A 111 -11.53 -24.09 14.77
C GLY A 111 -10.64 -22.94 14.28
N ALA A 112 -11.16 -22.13 13.36
CA ALA A 112 -10.43 -21.09 12.64
C ALA A 112 -9.68 -20.10 13.54
N ALA A 113 -10.34 -19.58 14.58
CA ALA A 113 -9.76 -18.57 15.47
C ALA A 113 -8.49 -19.02 16.21
N ALA A 114 -8.31 -20.33 16.40
CA ALA A 114 -7.15 -20.91 17.08
C ALA A 114 -6.15 -21.56 16.09
N ALA A 115 -6.40 -21.50 14.80
CA ALA A 115 -5.65 -22.23 13.76
C ALA A 115 -4.13 -22.10 13.89
N LYS A 116 -3.63 -20.88 14.05
CA LYS A 116 -2.19 -20.60 14.21
C LYS A 116 -1.61 -21.34 15.42
N LYS A 117 -2.28 -21.28 16.58
CA LYS A 117 -1.83 -21.90 17.83
C LYS A 117 -1.87 -23.44 17.75
N ASP A 118 -2.94 -23.99 17.18
CA ASP A 118 -3.11 -25.44 17.04
C ASP A 118 -2.09 -26.02 16.06
N LEU A 119 -1.89 -25.38 14.92
CA LEU A 119 -0.92 -25.82 13.91
C LEU A 119 0.52 -25.64 14.38
N GLN A 120 0.82 -24.61 15.19
CA GLN A 120 2.15 -24.45 15.77
C GLN A 120 2.56 -25.65 16.63
N LYS A 121 1.63 -26.22 17.40
CA LYS A 121 1.86 -27.44 18.16
C LYS A 121 2.02 -28.69 17.27
N ALA A 122 1.34 -28.72 16.13
CA ALA A 122 1.36 -29.82 15.19
C ALA A 122 2.53 -29.77 14.18
N ILE A 123 3.38 -28.74 14.18
CA ILE A 123 4.51 -28.58 13.26
C ILE A 123 5.38 -29.84 13.20
N PRO A 124 5.80 -30.49 14.32
CA PRO A 124 6.64 -31.69 14.27
C PRO A 124 6.00 -32.85 13.48
N PHE A 125 4.68 -32.98 13.53
CA PHE A 125 3.93 -33.96 12.75
C PHE A 125 3.81 -33.56 11.28
N LEU A 126 3.48 -32.28 11.02
CA LEU A 126 3.23 -31.76 9.69
C LEU A 126 4.50 -31.65 8.83
N GLN A 127 5.67 -31.48 9.44
CA GLN A 127 6.95 -31.41 8.74
C GLN A 127 7.28 -32.67 7.94
N GLY A 128 6.71 -33.82 8.32
CA GLY A 128 6.89 -35.09 7.58
C GLY A 128 6.14 -35.13 6.24
N TYR A 129 5.24 -34.21 5.97
CA TYR A 129 4.47 -34.18 4.72
C TYR A 129 5.07 -33.25 3.68
N GLN A 130 5.04 -33.69 2.41
CA GLN A 130 5.54 -32.90 1.28
C GLN A 130 4.56 -31.76 0.93
N GLU A 131 3.26 -32.02 1.05
CA GLU A 131 2.18 -31.05 0.79
C GLU A 131 1.22 -31.01 1.97
N ILE A 132 0.90 -29.80 2.41
CA ILE A 132 -0.08 -29.50 3.47
C ILE A 132 -1.22 -28.71 2.83
N VAL A 133 -2.37 -29.34 2.69
CA VAL A 133 -3.55 -28.70 2.09
C VAL A 133 -4.44 -28.16 3.20
N LEU A 134 -4.60 -26.84 3.26
CA LEU A 134 -5.57 -26.18 4.12
C LEU A 134 -6.91 -26.14 3.39
N PHE A 135 -7.93 -26.74 3.98
CA PHE A 135 -9.28 -26.81 3.43
C PHE A 135 -10.27 -26.30 4.48
N PHE A 136 -10.21 -24.97 4.73
CA PHE A 136 -11.04 -24.26 5.68
C PHE A 136 -12.32 -23.72 5.05
N ASP A 137 -13.24 -23.27 5.88
CA ASP A 137 -14.52 -22.74 5.45
C ASP A 137 -14.33 -21.56 4.44
N ASN A 138 -15.23 -21.47 3.48
CA ASN A 138 -15.17 -20.42 2.44
C ASN A 138 -15.87 -19.12 2.89
N ASP A 139 -15.50 -18.65 4.08
CA ASP A 139 -15.94 -17.37 4.66
C ASP A 139 -14.75 -16.50 5.10
N ASP A 140 -15.01 -15.31 5.64
CA ASP A 140 -13.95 -14.38 6.04
C ASP A 140 -13.07 -14.96 7.14
N ALA A 141 -13.64 -15.63 8.13
CA ALA A 141 -12.91 -16.25 9.22
C ALA A 141 -11.97 -17.37 8.73
N GLY A 142 -12.44 -18.19 7.77
CA GLY A 142 -11.63 -19.22 7.15
C GLY A 142 -10.48 -18.64 6.32
N ARG A 143 -10.69 -17.49 5.64
CA ARG A 143 -9.63 -16.79 4.90
C ARG A 143 -8.53 -16.25 5.82
N GLU A 144 -8.90 -15.59 6.90
CA GLU A 144 -7.96 -15.09 7.92
C GLU A 144 -7.20 -16.24 8.58
N ALA A 145 -7.89 -17.35 8.86
CA ALA A 145 -7.26 -18.56 9.42
C ALA A 145 -6.23 -19.17 8.46
N VAL A 146 -6.50 -19.20 7.15
CA VAL A 146 -5.55 -19.67 6.11
C VAL A 146 -4.30 -18.81 6.12
N GLU A 147 -4.42 -17.48 6.11
CA GLU A 147 -3.29 -16.57 6.13
C GLU A 147 -2.44 -16.75 7.40
N SER A 148 -3.11 -16.73 8.54
CA SER A 148 -2.49 -16.91 9.86
C SER A 148 -1.76 -18.28 9.98
N ALA A 149 -2.39 -19.36 9.51
CA ALA A 149 -1.83 -20.71 9.49
C ALA A 149 -0.64 -20.83 8.55
N SER A 150 -0.76 -20.27 7.35
CA SER A 150 0.27 -20.35 6.31
C SER A 150 1.57 -19.65 6.72
N SER A 151 1.49 -18.62 7.58
CA SER A 151 2.66 -17.87 8.06
C SER A 151 3.62 -18.69 8.92
N ILE A 152 3.17 -19.80 9.50
CA ILE A 152 3.96 -20.65 10.43
C ILE A 152 4.29 -22.02 9.87
N LEU A 153 3.61 -22.43 8.80
CA LEU A 153 3.83 -23.72 8.15
C LEU A 153 5.04 -23.68 7.20
N PRO A 154 5.65 -24.83 6.87
CA PRO A 154 6.83 -24.87 5.99
C PRO A 154 6.56 -24.21 4.64
N ALA A 155 7.35 -23.19 4.30
CA ALA A 155 7.21 -22.43 3.07
C ALA A 155 7.28 -23.34 1.82
N GLY A 156 6.42 -23.06 0.84
CA GLY A 156 6.35 -23.81 -0.42
C GLY A 156 5.63 -25.16 -0.33
N ARG A 157 5.22 -25.63 0.86
CA ARG A 157 4.47 -26.89 1.04
C ARG A 157 2.97 -26.68 1.24
N VAL A 158 2.56 -25.46 1.54
CA VAL A 158 1.16 -25.12 1.82
C VAL A 158 0.39 -24.93 0.52
N LYS A 159 -0.74 -25.60 0.43
CA LYS A 159 -1.73 -25.45 -0.65
C LYS A 159 -3.09 -25.13 -0.07
N ILE A 160 -3.90 -24.40 -0.81
CA ILE A 160 -5.26 -24.01 -0.40
C ILE A 160 -6.26 -24.71 -1.28
N ALA A 161 -7.14 -25.48 -0.65
CA ALA A 161 -8.32 -26.06 -1.28
C ALA A 161 -9.52 -25.14 -1.04
N ARG A 162 -10.34 -24.92 -2.06
CA ARG A 162 -11.56 -24.12 -1.99
C ARG A 162 -12.69 -24.78 -2.78
N LEU A 163 -13.91 -24.57 -2.31
CA LEU A 163 -15.14 -24.96 -2.99
C LEU A 163 -15.83 -23.69 -3.50
N ASP A 164 -16.17 -23.65 -4.78
CA ASP A 164 -16.82 -22.46 -5.38
C ASP A 164 -18.31 -22.35 -4.99
N ALA A 165 -18.97 -23.51 -4.83
CA ALA A 165 -20.43 -23.58 -4.64
C ALA A 165 -20.86 -23.91 -3.20
N TYR A 166 -19.94 -24.28 -2.31
CA TYR A 166 -20.24 -24.76 -0.96
C TYR A 166 -19.40 -24.02 0.06
N LYS A 167 -19.96 -23.90 1.27
CA LYS A 167 -19.24 -23.28 2.40
C LYS A 167 -18.06 -24.16 2.87
N ASP A 168 -18.32 -25.45 3.07
CA ASP A 168 -17.38 -26.41 3.63
C ASP A 168 -17.51 -27.80 2.97
N ALA A 169 -16.61 -28.72 3.32
CA ALA A 169 -16.63 -30.08 2.77
C ALA A 169 -17.84 -30.89 3.20
N SER A 170 -18.38 -30.65 4.40
CA SER A 170 -19.58 -31.33 4.87
C SER A 170 -20.82 -30.90 4.10
N ASP A 171 -20.93 -29.63 3.71
CA ASP A 171 -22.03 -29.15 2.90
C ASP A 171 -22.01 -29.73 1.48
N ALA A 172 -20.80 -29.83 0.87
CA ALA A 172 -20.62 -30.47 -0.43
C ALA A 172 -20.99 -31.95 -0.39
N LEU A 173 -20.60 -32.68 0.67
CA LEU A 173 -20.96 -34.08 0.82
C LEU A 173 -22.47 -34.27 1.03
N GLN A 174 -23.14 -33.40 1.78
CA GLN A 174 -24.58 -33.41 1.96
C GLN A 174 -25.33 -33.20 0.64
N ALA A 175 -24.78 -32.36 -0.25
CA ALA A 175 -25.28 -32.16 -1.61
C ALA A 175 -24.91 -33.29 -2.58
N GLU A 176 -24.26 -34.35 -2.13
CA GLU A 176 -23.78 -35.50 -2.94
C GLU A 176 -22.67 -35.14 -3.95
N ASP A 177 -22.09 -33.96 -3.87
CA ASP A 177 -21.03 -33.53 -4.77
C ASP A 177 -19.63 -33.97 -4.27
N ARG A 178 -19.43 -35.28 -4.33
CA ARG A 178 -18.15 -35.90 -3.95
C ARG A 178 -17.00 -35.46 -4.86
N GLU A 179 -17.32 -35.12 -6.11
CA GLU A 179 -16.32 -34.70 -7.09
C GLU A 179 -15.81 -33.30 -6.79
N ALA A 180 -16.63 -32.38 -6.28
CA ALA A 180 -16.19 -31.07 -5.85
C ALA A 180 -15.13 -31.17 -4.74
N ILE A 181 -15.35 -32.03 -3.72
CA ILE A 181 -14.38 -32.26 -2.65
C ILE A 181 -13.06 -32.81 -3.22
N ARG A 182 -13.15 -33.82 -4.10
CA ARG A 182 -11.97 -34.44 -4.71
C ARG A 182 -11.16 -33.43 -5.52
N ARG A 183 -11.82 -32.65 -6.39
CA ARG A 183 -11.18 -31.61 -7.19
C ARG A 183 -10.55 -30.53 -6.30
N ALA A 184 -11.27 -30.01 -5.31
CA ALA A 184 -10.74 -29.00 -4.39
C ALA A 184 -9.41 -29.44 -3.75
N ILE A 185 -9.30 -30.72 -3.34
CA ILE A 185 -8.09 -31.27 -2.73
C ILE A 185 -6.99 -31.51 -3.77
N TRP A 186 -7.31 -32.05 -4.97
CA TRP A 186 -6.32 -32.35 -6.00
C TRP A 186 -5.79 -31.11 -6.69
N ASP A 187 -6.66 -30.13 -6.96
CA ASP A 187 -6.36 -28.87 -7.66
C ASP A 187 -6.01 -27.75 -6.68
N ALA A 188 -5.76 -28.09 -5.41
CA ALA A 188 -5.37 -27.13 -4.37
C ALA A 188 -4.19 -26.29 -4.84
N LYS A 189 -4.35 -24.97 -4.80
CA LYS A 189 -3.37 -24.00 -5.31
C LYS A 189 -2.29 -23.73 -4.25
N PRO A 190 -1.02 -23.60 -4.66
CA PRO A 190 0.02 -23.18 -3.73
C PRO A 190 -0.36 -21.88 -3.02
N TYR A 191 -0.18 -21.84 -1.70
CA TYR A 191 -0.32 -20.60 -0.95
C TYR A 191 0.78 -19.63 -1.39
N ARG A 192 0.38 -18.43 -1.74
CA ARG A 192 1.29 -17.31 -2.00
C ARG A 192 0.92 -16.18 -1.06
N PRO A 193 1.86 -15.67 -0.26
CA PRO A 193 1.61 -14.47 0.54
C PRO A 193 1.13 -13.31 -0.32
N ASP A 194 0.31 -12.44 0.25
CA ASP A 194 -0.13 -11.23 -0.44
C ASP A 194 1.05 -10.42 -0.97
N GLY A 195 0.89 -9.85 -2.14
CA GLY A 195 1.94 -9.10 -2.83
C GLY A 195 2.85 -9.93 -3.74
N ILE A 196 2.74 -11.28 -3.76
CA ILE A 196 3.47 -12.13 -4.72
C ILE A 196 2.55 -12.55 -5.87
N VAL A 197 2.75 -11.94 -7.03
CA VAL A 197 1.99 -12.22 -8.25
C VAL A 197 2.83 -13.08 -9.21
N ASP A 198 2.19 -14.07 -9.85
CA ASP A 198 2.84 -14.84 -10.91
C ASP A 198 2.90 -14.01 -12.19
N GLY A 199 4.10 -13.77 -12.71
CA GLY A 199 4.30 -13.00 -13.95
C GLY A 199 3.50 -13.52 -15.13
N LYS A 200 3.19 -14.83 -15.18
CA LYS A 200 2.35 -15.44 -16.24
C LYS A 200 0.91 -14.93 -16.23
N ASN A 201 0.43 -14.43 -15.08
CA ASN A 201 -0.94 -13.93 -14.93
C ASN A 201 -1.05 -12.42 -15.25
N LEU A 202 0.05 -11.76 -15.62
CA LEU A 202 0.09 -10.30 -15.86
C LEU A 202 -0.28 -9.92 -17.30
N MET A 203 -0.64 -10.87 -18.17
CA MET A 203 -0.94 -10.58 -19.59
C MET A 203 -1.96 -9.46 -19.75
N ALA A 204 -3.08 -9.51 -19.05
CA ALA A 204 -4.12 -8.47 -19.12
C ALA A 204 -3.56 -7.11 -18.71
N LEU A 205 -2.80 -7.05 -17.62
CA LEU A 205 -2.21 -5.82 -17.10
C LEU A 205 -1.18 -5.20 -18.05
N VAL A 206 -0.30 -6.01 -18.65
CA VAL A 206 0.74 -5.51 -19.56
C VAL A 206 0.20 -5.12 -20.94
N THR A 207 -0.99 -5.58 -21.30
CA THR A 207 -1.65 -5.21 -22.57
C THR A 207 -2.59 -4.02 -22.42
N GLU A 208 -2.83 -3.53 -21.20
CA GLU A 208 -3.57 -2.27 -21.00
C GLU A 208 -2.76 -1.10 -21.60
N PRO A 209 -3.43 -0.16 -22.31
CA PRO A 209 -2.76 1.02 -22.85
C PRO A 209 -2.10 1.83 -21.74
N THR A 210 -0.80 2.04 -21.82
CA THR A 210 -0.08 2.86 -20.84
C THR A 210 -0.23 4.33 -21.21
N LYS A 211 -0.85 5.13 -20.36
CA LYS A 211 -0.87 6.58 -20.45
C LYS A 211 0.55 7.14 -20.24
N THR A 212 1.00 8.03 -21.11
CA THR A 212 2.32 8.68 -20.95
C THR A 212 2.30 9.66 -19.77
N CYS A 213 1.21 10.42 -19.62
CA CYS A 213 0.97 11.34 -18.50
C CYS A 213 -0.52 11.47 -18.22
N ASP A 214 -0.87 12.00 -17.06
CA ASP A 214 -2.23 12.40 -16.72
C ASP A 214 -2.47 13.86 -17.09
N HIS A 215 -1.45 14.73 -16.88
CA HIS A 215 -1.48 16.16 -17.20
C HIS A 215 -0.14 16.64 -17.73
N GLU A 216 -0.18 17.73 -18.50
CA GLU A 216 1.01 18.43 -18.94
C GLU A 216 1.36 19.59 -18.00
N TYR A 217 2.65 19.83 -17.80
CA TYR A 217 3.14 21.06 -17.18
C TYR A 217 2.81 22.27 -18.07
N PRO A 218 2.69 23.49 -17.48
CA PRO A 218 2.52 24.71 -18.27
C PRO A 218 3.78 25.11 -19.05
N PHE A 219 4.85 24.34 -18.96
CA PHE A 219 6.16 24.59 -19.58
C PHE A 219 6.55 23.41 -20.48
N GLU A 220 6.76 23.71 -21.77
CA GLU A 220 7.06 22.70 -22.79
C GLU A 220 8.34 21.92 -22.49
N GLY A 221 9.41 22.62 -22.07
CA GLY A 221 10.68 21.96 -21.76
C GLY A 221 10.60 21.00 -20.55
N LEU A 222 9.67 21.18 -19.60
CA LEU A 222 9.40 20.19 -18.58
C LEU A 222 8.66 18.97 -19.13
N ASN A 223 7.74 19.18 -20.08
CA ASN A 223 7.02 18.09 -20.75
C ASN A 223 7.98 17.25 -21.60
N ASP A 224 8.90 17.89 -22.33
CA ASP A 224 9.91 17.20 -23.11
C ASP A 224 10.79 16.28 -22.26
N LYS A 225 11.19 16.74 -21.07
CA LYS A 225 12.06 15.98 -20.16
C LYS A 225 11.32 14.97 -19.30
N LEU A 226 10.19 15.38 -18.69
CA LEU A 226 9.47 14.58 -17.70
C LEU A 226 8.31 13.79 -18.32
N HIS A 227 7.94 14.08 -19.58
CA HIS A 227 6.77 13.52 -20.25
C HIS A 227 5.46 13.78 -19.49
N GLY A 228 5.34 14.96 -18.83
CA GLY A 228 4.17 15.39 -18.08
C GLY A 228 4.12 14.94 -16.62
N ILE A 229 2.96 15.15 -16.01
CA ILE A 229 2.62 14.84 -14.61
C ILE A 229 1.86 13.54 -14.58
N ARG A 230 2.23 12.64 -13.67
CA ARG A 230 1.58 11.34 -13.49
C ARG A 230 1.05 11.17 -12.07
N TYR A 231 -0.11 10.58 -11.96
CA TYR A 231 -0.65 10.15 -10.69
C TYR A 231 0.19 9.02 -10.09
N GLY A 232 0.27 8.97 -8.76
CA GLY A 232 1.12 8.02 -8.04
C GLY A 232 2.60 8.41 -7.98
N GLU A 233 2.97 9.62 -8.44
CA GLU A 233 4.34 10.13 -8.38
C GLU A 233 4.55 11.24 -7.34
N LEU A 234 5.74 11.20 -6.73
CA LEU A 234 6.26 12.24 -5.85
C LEU A 234 7.30 13.06 -6.62
N THR A 235 6.96 14.31 -6.92
CA THR A 235 7.86 15.27 -7.57
C THR A 235 8.39 16.27 -6.55
N THR A 236 9.71 16.35 -6.40
CA THR A 236 10.36 17.33 -5.51
C THR A 236 10.85 18.53 -6.30
N LEU A 237 10.42 19.74 -5.88
CA LEU A 237 10.92 21.02 -6.34
C LEU A 237 11.95 21.54 -5.35
N THR A 238 13.15 21.89 -5.81
CA THR A 238 14.22 22.39 -4.93
C THR A 238 14.93 23.61 -5.50
N ALA A 239 15.37 24.48 -4.63
CA ALA A 239 16.16 25.66 -5.00
C ALA A 239 16.77 26.34 -3.78
N GLY A 240 17.67 27.29 -4.00
CA GLY A 240 18.11 28.25 -2.99
C GLY A 240 16.94 29.09 -2.44
N SER A 241 17.20 29.83 -1.36
CA SER A 241 16.21 30.76 -0.81
C SER A 241 15.92 31.89 -1.82
N GLY A 242 14.65 32.30 -1.93
CA GLY A 242 14.26 33.39 -2.83
C GLY A 242 14.27 33.08 -4.33
N SER A 243 14.61 31.86 -4.77
CA SER A 243 14.72 31.51 -6.20
C SER A 243 13.38 31.34 -6.93
N GLY A 244 12.24 31.58 -6.27
CA GLY A 244 10.92 31.56 -6.92
C GLY A 244 10.18 30.21 -6.85
N LYS A 245 10.55 29.29 -5.93
CA LYS A 245 9.86 27.97 -5.76
C LYS A 245 8.36 28.11 -5.60
N THR A 246 7.90 28.92 -4.65
CA THR A 246 6.47 29.12 -4.37
C THR A 246 5.75 29.75 -5.56
N SER A 247 6.40 30.67 -6.28
CA SER A 247 5.82 31.25 -7.52
C SER A 247 5.65 30.19 -8.61
N LEU A 248 6.61 29.29 -8.78
CA LEU A 248 6.51 28.17 -9.72
C LEU A 248 5.41 27.19 -9.32
N VAL A 249 5.32 26.86 -8.02
CA VAL A 249 4.22 26.02 -7.48
C VAL A 249 2.86 26.62 -7.82
N ARG A 250 2.69 27.92 -7.56
CA ARG A 250 1.43 28.62 -7.85
C ARG A 250 1.12 28.69 -9.34
N ALA A 251 2.13 28.85 -10.20
CA ALA A 251 1.94 28.83 -11.65
C ALA A 251 1.46 27.45 -12.14
N ILE A 252 2.08 26.36 -11.68
CA ILE A 252 1.65 25.01 -12.02
C ILE A 252 0.27 24.70 -11.45
N ALA A 253 0.01 25.07 -10.18
CA ALA A 253 -1.28 24.84 -9.53
C ALA A 253 -2.43 25.60 -10.20
N ALA A 254 -2.20 26.87 -10.59
CA ALA A 254 -3.19 27.69 -11.27
C ALA A 254 -3.52 27.15 -12.67
N ASP A 255 -2.50 26.73 -13.43
CA ASP A 255 -2.70 26.10 -14.76
C ASP A 255 -3.54 24.82 -14.67
N LEU A 256 -3.23 23.93 -13.71
CA LEU A 256 -3.98 22.70 -13.50
C LEU A 256 -5.42 22.97 -13.03
N ALA A 257 -5.60 23.94 -12.11
CA ALA A 257 -6.93 24.35 -11.66
C ALA A 257 -7.77 24.95 -12.79
N GLN A 258 -7.14 25.75 -13.67
CA GLN A 258 -7.79 26.33 -14.85
C GLN A 258 -8.20 25.26 -15.87
N LYS A 259 -7.46 24.16 -15.95
CA LYS A 259 -7.80 22.96 -16.76
C LYS A 259 -8.93 22.13 -16.13
N GLY A 260 -9.44 22.52 -14.96
CA GLY A 260 -10.57 21.88 -14.28
C GLY A 260 -10.18 20.82 -13.24
N GLU A 261 -8.88 20.72 -12.93
CA GLU A 261 -8.40 19.73 -11.97
C GLU A 261 -8.69 20.17 -10.52
N THR A 262 -8.92 19.19 -9.63
CA THR A 262 -9.04 19.43 -8.21
C THR A 262 -7.65 19.46 -7.58
N VAL A 263 -7.27 20.62 -7.02
CA VAL A 263 -5.93 20.88 -6.51
C VAL A 263 -5.96 21.18 -5.01
N GLY A 264 -5.13 20.47 -4.25
CA GLY A 264 -4.89 20.73 -2.83
C GLY A 264 -3.56 21.47 -2.62
N ILE A 265 -3.55 22.52 -1.78
CA ILE A 265 -2.33 23.30 -1.50
C ILE A 265 -2.16 23.45 0.00
N LEU A 266 -1.02 22.94 0.50
CA LEU A 266 -0.55 23.10 1.88
C LEU A 266 0.69 24.01 1.86
N GLU A 267 0.47 25.32 1.90
CA GLU A 267 1.54 26.33 1.95
C GLU A 267 1.75 26.79 3.41
N LEU A 268 2.78 26.26 4.07
CA LEU A 268 2.99 26.41 5.51
C LEU A 268 3.68 27.75 5.89
N GLU A 269 4.21 28.48 4.90
CA GLU A 269 4.87 29.78 5.08
C GLU A 269 3.96 30.98 4.77
N ALA A 270 2.79 30.77 4.23
CA ALA A 270 1.89 31.85 3.86
C ALA A 270 0.49 31.62 4.44
N ASN A 271 -0.21 32.69 4.72
CA ASN A 271 -1.63 32.62 5.04
C ASN A 271 -2.47 32.44 3.77
N ASN A 272 -3.69 31.93 3.91
CA ASN A 272 -4.60 31.64 2.80
C ASN A 272 -4.87 32.85 1.89
N LYS A 273 -4.91 34.08 2.46
CA LYS A 273 -5.07 35.30 1.65
C LYS A 273 -3.92 35.49 0.68
N ARG A 274 -2.66 35.31 1.15
CA ARG A 274 -1.46 35.46 0.31
C ARG A 274 -1.37 34.36 -0.74
N THR A 275 -1.73 33.15 -0.40
CA THR A 275 -1.79 32.04 -1.34
C THR A 275 -2.86 32.27 -2.41
N ALA A 276 -4.06 32.67 -2.01
CA ALA A 276 -5.16 32.97 -2.92
C ALA A 276 -4.81 34.12 -3.89
N LEU A 277 -4.30 35.24 -3.37
CA LEU A 277 -3.87 36.36 -4.21
C LEU A 277 -2.72 35.95 -5.17
N GLY A 278 -1.81 35.08 -4.72
CA GLY A 278 -0.73 34.56 -5.57
C GLY A 278 -1.24 33.69 -6.71
N LEU A 279 -2.22 32.80 -6.45
CA LEU A 279 -2.87 31.98 -7.48
C LEU A 279 -3.62 32.87 -8.50
N MET A 280 -4.39 33.83 -8.02
CA MET A 280 -5.08 34.79 -8.88
C MET A 280 -4.08 35.58 -9.73
N SER A 281 -2.96 36.04 -9.14
CA SER A 281 -1.92 36.77 -9.86
C SER A 281 -1.30 35.94 -10.99
N ALA A 282 -0.97 34.67 -10.72
CA ALA A 282 -0.40 33.76 -11.73
C ALA A 282 -1.35 33.50 -12.90
N ALA A 283 -2.65 33.41 -12.63
CA ALA A 283 -3.66 33.17 -13.65
C ALA A 283 -4.03 34.42 -14.47
N VAL A 284 -4.25 35.55 -13.78
CA VAL A 284 -4.77 36.77 -14.44
C VAL A 284 -3.63 37.61 -15.06
N GLY A 285 -2.40 37.42 -14.60
CA GLY A 285 -1.27 38.21 -15.04
C GLY A 285 -1.25 39.61 -14.43
N LYS A 286 -1.65 39.72 -13.14
CA LYS A 286 -1.59 41.00 -12.38
C LYS A 286 -1.16 40.76 -10.94
N PRO A 287 -0.24 41.57 -10.36
CA PRO A 287 0.36 41.32 -9.05
C PRO A 287 -0.58 41.70 -7.89
N TYR A 288 -1.70 40.98 -7.69
CA TYR A 288 -2.69 41.25 -6.63
C TYR A 288 -2.14 41.13 -5.20
N HIS A 289 -1.02 40.53 -4.99
CA HIS A 289 -0.35 40.42 -3.69
C HIS A 289 0.58 41.60 -3.38
N ILE A 290 0.72 42.58 -4.29
CA ILE A 290 1.57 43.74 -4.17
C ILE A 290 0.70 45.02 -4.40
N GLY A 291 0.79 45.97 -3.49
CA GLY A 291 0.08 47.22 -3.60
C GLY A 291 -1.37 47.18 -3.14
N GLU A 292 -2.10 48.25 -3.43
CA GLU A 292 -3.54 48.38 -3.18
C GLU A 292 -4.30 48.14 -4.49
N HIS A 293 -5.42 47.44 -4.41
CA HIS A 293 -6.28 47.12 -5.53
C HIS A 293 -7.72 47.42 -5.17
N ASP A 294 -8.50 47.89 -6.13
CA ASP A 294 -9.91 48.12 -5.95
C ASP A 294 -10.67 46.86 -5.61
N LYS A 295 -11.64 46.98 -4.71
CA LYS A 295 -12.43 45.82 -4.26
C LYS A 295 -13.18 45.14 -5.41
N GLU A 296 -13.78 45.96 -6.31
CA GLU A 296 -14.50 45.44 -7.48
C GLU A 296 -13.59 44.64 -8.41
N GLU A 297 -12.37 45.08 -8.60
CA GLU A 297 -11.37 44.38 -9.40
C GLU A 297 -10.98 43.05 -8.76
N LEU A 298 -10.74 43.02 -7.44
CA LEU A 298 -10.44 41.79 -6.72
C LEU A 298 -11.61 40.80 -6.75
N GLU A 299 -12.85 41.30 -6.61
CA GLU A 299 -14.05 40.46 -6.70
C GLU A 299 -14.22 39.88 -8.10
N SER A 300 -13.95 40.64 -9.16
CA SER A 300 -13.98 40.14 -10.53
C SER A 300 -12.91 39.08 -10.78
N ALA A 301 -11.67 39.33 -10.38
CA ALA A 301 -10.57 38.40 -10.51
C ALA A 301 -10.84 37.08 -9.74
N PHE A 302 -11.39 37.19 -8.53
CA PHE A 302 -11.81 36.04 -7.74
C PHE A 302 -12.92 35.24 -8.41
N ALA A 303 -13.94 35.92 -8.97
CA ALA A 303 -15.04 35.29 -9.66
C ALA A 303 -14.58 34.54 -10.94
N ASP A 304 -13.53 35.04 -11.59
CA ASP A 304 -12.97 34.43 -12.81
C ASP A 304 -11.98 33.30 -12.53
N THR A 305 -11.48 33.15 -11.31
CA THR A 305 -10.48 32.17 -10.89
C THR A 305 -10.99 31.27 -9.78
N LEU A 306 -10.66 31.54 -8.54
CA LEU A 306 -10.90 30.67 -7.39
C LEU A 306 -12.38 30.31 -7.18
N ALA A 307 -13.32 31.19 -7.57
CA ALA A 307 -14.75 30.88 -7.47
C ALA A 307 -15.20 29.78 -8.48
N LYS A 308 -14.44 29.58 -9.56
CA LYS A 308 -14.71 28.57 -10.59
C LYS A 308 -13.87 27.30 -10.42
N TRP A 309 -12.75 27.38 -9.70
CA TRP A 309 -11.79 26.30 -9.58
C TRP A 309 -12.09 25.39 -8.38
N ASN A 310 -11.75 24.14 -8.50
CA ASN A 310 -11.76 23.18 -7.41
C ASN A 310 -10.43 23.22 -6.66
N VAL A 311 -10.16 24.32 -5.92
CA VAL A 311 -8.92 24.52 -5.17
C VAL A 311 -9.20 24.51 -3.68
N PHE A 312 -8.47 23.68 -2.95
CA PHE A 312 -8.55 23.56 -1.49
C PHE A 312 -7.23 24.01 -0.86
N LEU A 313 -7.31 24.99 0.04
CA LEU A 313 -6.15 25.52 0.76
C LEU A 313 -6.17 25.02 2.20
N PHE A 314 -5.01 24.59 2.70
CA PHE A 314 -4.85 24.27 4.10
C PHE A 314 -4.73 25.56 4.92
N ASP A 315 -5.64 25.77 5.88
CA ASP A 315 -5.61 26.90 6.80
C ASP A 315 -4.71 26.58 8.00
N GLY A 316 -3.40 26.75 7.79
CA GLY A 316 -2.39 26.51 8.82
C GLY A 316 -1.09 27.22 8.48
N PHE A 317 -0.46 27.82 9.50
CA PHE A 317 0.79 28.54 9.36
C PHE A 317 1.81 28.06 10.39
N GLY A 318 3.03 27.81 9.96
CA GLY A 318 4.14 27.41 10.81
C GLY A 318 4.33 25.90 10.93
N SER A 319 4.91 25.45 12.05
CA SER A 319 5.24 24.05 12.29
C SER A 319 4.03 23.25 12.78
N PHE A 320 3.85 22.08 12.23
CA PHE A 320 2.82 21.12 12.62
C PHE A 320 3.44 19.76 12.91
N ASP A 321 2.74 18.95 13.70
CA ASP A 321 3.03 17.51 13.78
C ASP A 321 2.87 16.89 12.38
N PRO A 322 3.88 16.16 11.87
CA PRO A 322 3.80 15.51 10.56
C PRO A 322 2.54 14.66 10.35
N ASP A 323 2.05 13.98 11.40
CA ASP A 323 0.86 13.15 11.31
C ASP A 323 -0.41 13.97 11.02
N VAL A 324 -0.48 15.23 11.48
CA VAL A 324 -1.57 16.16 11.12
C VAL A 324 -1.56 16.43 9.61
N ILE A 325 -0.38 16.72 9.04
CA ILE A 325 -0.24 16.99 7.61
C ILE A 325 -0.57 15.74 6.77
N TYR A 326 -0.10 14.54 7.17
CA TYR A 326 -0.45 13.30 6.47
C TYR A 326 -1.97 13.08 6.45
N ASN A 327 -2.65 13.27 7.59
CA ASN A 327 -4.11 13.15 7.68
C ASN A 327 -4.83 14.18 6.80
N ARG A 328 -4.29 15.41 6.66
CA ARG A 328 -4.86 16.41 5.76
C ARG A 328 -4.68 16.06 4.29
N ILE A 329 -3.50 15.58 3.91
CA ILE A 329 -3.26 15.10 2.53
C ILE A 329 -4.18 13.91 2.23
N GLU A 330 -4.32 12.96 3.15
CA GLU A 330 -5.22 11.81 2.98
C GLU A 330 -6.70 12.23 2.87
N TYR A 331 -7.14 13.21 3.66
CA TYR A 331 -8.48 13.77 3.55
C TYR A 331 -8.70 14.51 2.22
N LEU A 332 -7.73 15.32 1.76
CA LEU A 332 -7.79 15.95 0.44
C LEU A 332 -7.91 14.89 -0.67
N ALA A 333 -7.08 13.85 -0.61
CA ALA A 333 -7.05 12.79 -1.62
C ALA A 333 -8.34 11.95 -1.64
N SER A 334 -8.78 11.45 -0.47
CA SER A 334 -9.86 10.47 -0.38
C SER A 334 -11.23 11.09 -0.14
N GLY A 335 -11.29 12.23 0.57
CA GLY A 335 -12.53 12.92 0.93
C GLY A 335 -12.98 13.99 -0.04
N LEU A 336 -12.01 14.65 -0.71
CA LEU A 336 -12.27 15.75 -1.64
C LEU A 336 -11.80 15.44 -3.09
N GLU A 337 -11.36 14.20 -3.33
CA GLU A 337 -10.92 13.71 -4.64
C GLU A 337 -9.79 14.53 -5.28
N CYS A 338 -9.00 15.22 -4.44
CA CYS A 338 -7.82 15.95 -4.89
C CYS A 338 -6.74 14.98 -5.35
N ARG A 339 -6.52 14.89 -6.63
CA ARG A 339 -5.49 14.02 -7.19
C ARG A 339 -4.14 14.70 -7.38
N ILE A 340 -4.09 16.02 -7.25
CA ILE A 340 -2.88 16.84 -7.35
C ILE A 340 -2.75 17.66 -6.08
N ILE A 341 -1.65 17.47 -5.35
CA ILE A 341 -1.43 18.11 -4.05
C ILE A 341 -0.03 18.74 -4.02
N PHE A 342 0.04 19.98 -3.53
CA PHE A 342 1.28 20.72 -3.30
C PHE A 342 1.54 20.88 -1.81
N LEU A 343 2.77 20.55 -1.36
CA LEU A 343 3.25 20.73 0.01
C LEU A 343 4.48 21.64 0.01
N ASP A 344 4.32 22.89 0.44
CA ASP A 344 5.36 23.91 0.52
C ASP A 344 5.54 24.39 1.98
N HIS A 345 6.63 24.00 2.69
CA HIS A 345 7.71 23.11 2.32
C HIS A 345 8.09 22.14 3.45
N LEU A 346 8.83 21.10 3.11
CA LEU A 346 9.24 20.02 4.01
C LEU A 346 9.95 20.48 5.30
N SER A 347 10.83 21.50 5.22
CA SER A 347 11.64 21.91 6.38
C SER A 347 10.82 22.53 7.51
N ILE A 348 9.70 23.18 7.22
CA ILE A 348 8.79 23.72 8.25
C ILE A 348 8.10 22.60 8.99
N LEU A 349 7.68 21.58 8.26
CA LEU A 349 7.04 20.42 8.84
C LEU A 349 7.91 19.79 9.95
N LEU A 350 9.23 19.91 9.84
CA LEU A 350 10.20 19.30 10.76
C LEU A 350 10.75 20.28 11.80
N SER A 351 10.55 21.58 11.64
CA SER A 351 11.21 22.62 12.46
C SER A 351 10.78 22.67 13.94
N GLY A 352 9.65 22.04 14.28
CA GLY A 352 9.11 21.99 15.65
C GLY A 352 9.38 20.69 16.39
N LEU A 353 10.12 19.75 15.80
CA LEU A 353 10.37 18.45 16.39
C LEU A 353 11.78 18.38 17.00
N ASP A 354 11.88 17.83 18.20
CA ASP A 354 13.16 17.53 18.85
C ASP A 354 13.74 16.21 18.28
N GLY A 355 14.99 16.23 17.83
CA GLY A 355 15.68 15.02 17.38
C GLY A 355 16.66 15.22 16.22
N ASP A 356 17.11 14.10 15.65
CA ASP A 356 17.98 14.07 14.48
C ASP A 356 17.20 14.43 13.21
N GLU A 357 17.41 15.64 12.68
CA GLU A 357 16.77 16.16 11.45
C GLU A 357 16.82 15.14 10.31
N ARG A 358 17.92 14.43 10.15
CA ARG A 358 18.08 13.44 9.08
C ARG A 358 17.11 12.28 9.21
N ARG A 359 16.98 11.72 10.43
CA ARG A 359 16.04 10.61 10.68
C ARG A 359 14.58 11.05 10.51
N MET A 360 14.28 12.28 10.90
CA MET A 360 12.94 12.84 10.72
C MET A 360 12.60 13.00 9.24
N ILE A 361 13.53 13.51 8.44
CA ILE A 361 13.36 13.60 6.97
C ILE A 361 13.17 12.20 6.38
N ASP A 362 13.98 11.22 6.75
CA ASP A 362 13.86 9.84 6.24
C ASP A 362 12.50 9.24 6.56
N SER A 363 12.02 9.38 7.79
CA SER A 363 10.71 8.90 8.21
C SER A 363 9.58 9.62 7.47
N THR A 364 9.66 10.94 7.35
CA THR A 364 8.66 11.77 6.67
C THR A 364 8.56 11.41 5.19
N MET A 365 9.68 11.32 4.50
CA MET A 365 9.73 10.94 3.09
C MET A 365 9.17 9.53 2.85
N THR A 366 9.47 8.59 3.74
CA THR A 366 8.92 7.22 3.69
C THR A 366 7.40 7.23 3.84
N LYS A 367 6.86 7.99 4.80
CA LYS A 367 5.41 8.11 5.01
C LYS A 367 4.73 8.81 3.83
N LEU A 368 5.31 9.91 3.30
CA LEU A 368 4.79 10.60 2.12
C LEU A 368 4.77 9.69 0.88
N ARG A 369 5.85 8.93 0.65
CA ARG A 369 5.89 7.97 -0.46
C ARG A 369 4.83 6.88 -0.33
N SER A 370 4.67 6.32 0.87
CA SER A 370 3.63 5.31 1.15
C SER A 370 2.22 5.88 0.96
N LEU A 371 2.02 7.15 1.31
CA LEU A 371 0.74 7.84 1.11
C LEU A 371 0.45 8.03 -0.37
N VAL A 372 1.43 8.51 -1.16
CA VAL A 372 1.32 8.66 -2.62
C VAL A 372 0.98 7.33 -3.29
N GLU A 373 1.67 6.25 -2.90
CA GLU A 373 1.42 4.91 -3.44
C GLU A 373 0.00 4.41 -3.15
N ARG A 374 -0.48 4.64 -1.90
CA ARG A 374 -1.80 4.16 -1.45
C ARG A 374 -2.94 4.98 -2.06
N THR A 375 -2.77 6.30 -2.18
CA THR A 375 -3.83 7.21 -2.64
C THR A 375 -3.81 7.44 -4.15
N GLY A 376 -2.68 7.17 -4.81
CA GLY A 376 -2.49 7.40 -6.24
C GLY A 376 -2.48 8.88 -6.61
N ILE A 377 -2.11 9.80 -5.70
CA ILE A 377 -2.03 11.24 -5.99
C ILE A 377 -0.71 11.61 -6.67
N ALA A 378 -0.70 12.70 -7.44
CA ALA A 378 0.51 13.43 -7.81
C ALA A 378 0.86 14.41 -6.67
N LEU A 379 1.95 14.16 -5.94
CA LEU A 379 2.39 15.01 -4.83
C LEU A 379 3.61 15.84 -5.25
N PHE A 380 3.46 17.16 -5.22
CA PHE A 380 4.55 18.12 -5.38
C PHE A 380 5.06 18.53 -4.00
N LEU A 381 6.33 18.24 -3.73
CA LEU A 381 6.99 18.57 -2.48
C LEU A 381 8.06 19.64 -2.71
N VAL A 382 7.99 20.74 -1.97
CA VAL A 382 9.05 21.75 -1.98
C VAL A 382 10.08 21.43 -0.90
N SER A 383 11.35 21.45 -1.29
CA SER A 383 12.49 21.24 -0.39
C SER A 383 13.57 22.29 -0.57
N HIS A 384 14.21 22.68 0.51
CA HIS A 384 15.38 23.59 0.47
C HIS A 384 16.67 22.84 0.18
N LEU A 385 17.66 23.58 -0.35
CA LEU A 385 19.03 23.13 -0.47
C LEU A 385 19.83 23.36 0.83
N ARG A 386 20.87 22.59 1.03
CA ARG A 386 21.90 22.90 2.04
C ARG A 386 22.65 24.15 1.60
N ARG A 387 23.12 24.91 2.57
CA ARG A 387 24.07 26.00 2.29
C ARG A 387 25.34 25.42 1.67
N THR A 388 25.83 26.03 0.60
CA THR A 388 27.11 25.64 -0.02
C THR A 388 28.28 25.99 0.89
N ASN A 389 29.33 25.18 0.86
CA ASN A 389 30.62 25.53 1.47
C ASN A 389 31.29 26.62 0.61
N SER A 390 32.20 27.39 1.19
CA SER A 390 32.80 28.61 0.66
C SER A 390 33.53 28.54 -0.70
N ASP A 391 33.63 27.36 -1.31
CA ASP A 391 34.43 27.16 -2.55
C ASP A 391 33.57 26.99 -3.83
N SER A 392 32.26 27.14 -3.76
CA SER A 392 31.34 27.08 -4.92
C SER A 392 30.43 28.30 -4.94
N ASN A 393 30.02 28.76 -6.15
CA ASN A 393 29.02 29.82 -6.27
C ASN A 393 27.80 29.46 -5.42
N SER A 394 27.29 30.44 -4.70
CA SER A 394 26.10 30.22 -3.88
C SER A 394 24.90 29.90 -4.75
N HIS A 395 23.91 29.21 -4.21
CA HIS A 395 22.66 28.93 -4.94
C HIS A 395 21.89 30.21 -5.27
N GLU A 396 22.17 31.31 -4.55
CA GLU A 396 21.60 32.64 -4.75
C GLU A 396 22.28 33.41 -5.90
N GLU A 397 23.48 32.95 -6.30
CA GLU A 397 24.28 33.45 -7.45
C GLU A 397 24.17 32.52 -8.67
N GLY A 398 23.09 31.75 -8.78
CA GLY A 398 22.85 30.87 -9.91
C GLY A 398 23.71 29.61 -9.97
N GLY A 399 24.36 29.24 -8.85
CA GLY A 399 25.17 28.03 -8.75
C GLY A 399 24.40 26.77 -9.15
N ARG A 400 25.01 25.91 -9.97
CA ARG A 400 24.42 24.64 -10.45
C ARG A 400 24.05 23.74 -9.28
N VAL A 401 22.82 23.22 -9.30
CA VAL A 401 22.28 22.35 -8.27
C VAL A 401 22.53 20.89 -8.60
N SER A 402 22.84 20.10 -7.56
CA SER A 402 22.99 18.64 -7.65
C SER A 402 22.15 17.92 -6.58
N LEU A 403 21.85 16.63 -6.80
CA LEU A 403 21.10 15.81 -5.83
C LEU A 403 21.77 15.75 -4.44
N GLY A 404 23.09 15.80 -4.35
CA GLY A 404 23.82 15.77 -3.08
C GLY A 404 23.63 17.01 -2.21
N GLN A 405 23.11 18.11 -2.77
CA GLN A 405 22.87 19.37 -2.09
C GLN A 405 21.46 19.50 -1.49
N LEU A 406 20.59 18.52 -1.69
CA LEU A 406 19.29 18.46 -1.02
C LEU A 406 19.49 18.45 0.50
N ARG A 407 18.72 19.30 1.21
CA ARG A 407 18.86 19.46 2.66
C ARG A 407 18.42 18.20 3.39
N GLY A 408 19.25 17.74 4.31
CA GLY A 408 18.90 16.72 5.30
C GLY A 408 19.31 15.30 4.89
N SER A 409 18.75 14.71 3.85
CA SER A 409 18.96 13.29 3.59
C SER A 409 18.95 12.92 2.12
N HIS A 410 19.66 11.84 1.79
CA HIS A 410 19.54 11.17 0.48
C HIS A 410 18.14 10.61 0.22
N SER A 411 17.32 10.44 1.25
CA SER A 411 15.94 9.90 1.11
C SER A 411 15.06 10.77 0.22
N ILE A 412 15.23 12.11 0.23
CA ILE A 412 14.49 12.99 -0.69
C ILE A 412 14.78 12.58 -2.14
N ALA A 413 16.07 12.47 -2.49
CA ALA A 413 16.47 12.04 -3.82
C ALA A 413 16.04 10.61 -4.15
N GLN A 414 16.09 9.68 -3.18
CA GLN A 414 15.76 8.28 -3.39
C GLN A 414 14.26 8.04 -3.57
N LEU A 415 13.43 8.67 -2.75
CA LEU A 415 11.99 8.41 -2.68
C LEU A 415 11.16 9.28 -3.64
N SER A 416 11.70 10.39 -4.16
CA SER A 416 11.07 11.15 -5.25
C SER A 416 11.19 10.40 -6.56
N ASP A 417 10.13 10.47 -7.39
CA ASP A 417 10.15 9.95 -8.76
C ASP A 417 10.84 10.95 -9.68
N SER A 418 10.57 12.24 -9.49
CA SER A 418 11.23 13.33 -10.21
C SER A 418 11.77 14.38 -9.25
N VAL A 419 12.91 15.00 -9.59
CA VAL A 419 13.49 16.11 -8.84
C VAL A 419 13.82 17.23 -9.81
N ILE A 420 13.19 18.40 -9.62
CA ILE A 420 13.36 19.60 -10.42
C ILE A 420 14.06 20.65 -9.57
N ALA A 421 15.16 21.17 -10.05
CA ALA A 421 15.89 22.28 -9.43
C ALA A 421 15.63 23.58 -10.18
N LEU A 422 15.49 24.68 -9.42
CA LEU A 422 15.47 26.04 -9.93
C LEU A 422 16.82 26.68 -9.65
N GLU A 423 17.50 27.09 -10.70
CA GLU A 423 18.80 27.76 -10.68
C GLU A 423 18.60 29.24 -11.12
N ARG A 424 18.81 30.18 -10.23
CA ARG A 424 18.60 31.62 -10.49
C ARG A 424 19.69 32.46 -9.85
N ASP A 425 20.31 33.33 -10.63
CA ASP A 425 21.17 34.38 -10.13
C ASP A 425 20.31 35.60 -9.73
N GLN A 426 20.07 35.75 -8.44
CA GLN A 426 19.21 36.81 -7.91
C GLN A 426 19.91 38.17 -7.85
N GLN A 427 21.25 38.18 -7.87
CA GLN A 427 22.11 39.38 -7.78
C GLN A 427 22.70 39.79 -9.14
N GLY A 428 22.43 38.99 -10.19
CA GLY A 428 22.93 39.26 -11.53
C GLY A 428 22.39 40.60 -12.12
N GLU A 429 23.27 41.36 -12.72
CA GLU A 429 22.92 42.70 -13.26
C GLU A 429 21.96 42.60 -14.46
N THR A 430 22.07 41.51 -15.27
CA THR A 430 21.33 41.41 -16.55
C THR A 430 20.29 40.31 -16.59
N ASN A 431 20.43 39.24 -15.78
CA ASN A 431 19.61 38.02 -15.90
C ASN A 431 18.90 37.63 -14.57
N ALA A 432 18.72 38.59 -13.65
CA ALA A 432 18.13 38.34 -12.34
C ALA A 432 16.67 37.81 -12.38
N ASN A 433 15.99 37.99 -13.50
CA ASN A 433 14.62 37.48 -13.74
C ASN A 433 14.60 36.09 -14.42
N LEU A 434 15.75 35.58 -14.85
CA LEU A 434 15.85 34.27 -15.51
C LEU A 434 16.04 33.16 -14.48
N THR A 435 15.31 32.09 -14.66
CA THR A 435 15.39 30.88 -13.82
C THR A 435 15.53 29.65 -14.71
N THR A 436 16.64 28.94 -14.59
CA THR A 436 16.82 27.68 -15.31
C THR A 436 16.17 26.54 -14.52
N LEU A 437 15.26 25.81 -15.14
CA LEU A 437 14.71 24.58 -14.63
C LEU A 437 15.59 23.41 -15.05
N ARG A 438 16.10 22.68 -14.09
CA ARG A 438 16.94 21.50 -14.31
C ARG A 438 16.30 20.27 -13.69
N VAL A 439 16.11 19.22 -14.49
CA VAL A 439 15.71 17.90 -14.00
C VAL A 439 16.96 17.20 -13.47
N LEU A 440 16.98 16.95 -12.16
CA LEU A 440 18.08 16.25 -11.47
C LEU A 440 17.84 14.75 -11.41
N LYS A 441 16.58 14.35 -11.41
CA LYS A 441 16.14 12.94 -11.40
C LYS A 441 14.84 12.79 -12.17
N ASN A 442 14.74 11.73 -12.91
CA ASN A 442 13.53 11.30 -13.60
C ASN A 442 13.51 9.76 -13.60
N ARG A 443 12.61 9.17 -12.79
CA ARG A 443 12.51 7.71 -12.69
C ARG A 443 11.80 7.11 -13.90
N PHE A 444 10.92 7.89 -14.55
CA PHE A 444 10.12 7.41 -15.66
C PHE A 444 10.95 7.14 -16.93
N SER A 445 11.71 8.13 -17.40
CA SER A 445 12.51 8.00 -18.64
C SER A 445 14.02 7.92 -18.39
N GLY A 446 14.50 8.38 -17.22
CA GLY A 446 15.93 8.54 -16.95
C GLY A 446 16.53 9.83 -17.51
N GLU A 447 15.77 10.63 -18.27
CA GLU A 447 16.23 11.87 -18.87
C GLU A 447 16.41 12.95 -17.80
N VAL A 448 17.62 13.55 -17.78
CA VAL A 448 18.01 14.60 -16.84
C VAL A 448 18.69 15.75 -17.58
N GLY A 449 18.96 16.84 -16.89
CA GLY A 449 19.63 18.02 -17.44
C GLY A 449 18.73 19.25 -17.47
N VAL A 450 19.14 20.28 -18.19
CA VAL A 450 18.32 21.50 -18.37
C VAL A 450 17.06 21.15 -19.14
N ALA A 451 15.91 21.54 -18.57
CA ALA A 451 14.62 21.39 -19.22
C ALA A 451 14.28 22.67 -20.01
N THR A 452 14.32 23.80 -19.34
CA THR A 452 14.03 25.11 -19.96
C THR A 452 14.57 26.23 -19.10
N THR A 453 14.62 27.44 -19.63
CA THR A 453 14.85 28.68 -18.88
C THR A 453 13.59 29.53 -18.92
N LEU A 454 13.14 29.95 -17.75
CA LEU A 454 11.95 30.78 -17.57
C LEU A 454 12.36 32.22 -17.26
N SER A 455 11.71 33.18 -17.92
CA SER A 455 11.73 34.59 -17.53
C SER A 455 10.52 34.89 -16.64
N TYR A 456 10.75 35.43 -15.46
CA TYR A 456 9.69 35.88 -14.58
C TYR A 456 9.42 37.37 -14.77
N ASP A 457 8.19 37.71 -15.14
CA ASP A 457 7.75 39.11 -15.27
C ASP A 457 7.09 39.58 -13.96
N LEU A 458 7.74 40.52 -13.29
CA LEU A 458 7.26 41.11 -12.06
C LEU A 458 5.95 41.91 -12.22
N SER A 459 5.69 42.44 -13.43
CA SER A 459 4.47 43.23 -13.69
C SER A 459 3.23 42.36 -13.87
N THR A 460 3.42 41.11 -14.34
CA THR A 460 2.34 40.15 -14.59
C THR A 460 2.35 38.98 -13.59
N CYS A 461 3.44 38.76 -12.87
CA CYS A 461 3.64 37.60 -11.99
C CYS A 461 3.60 36.28 -12.74
N GLN A 462 3.92 36.26 -14.02
CA GLN A 462 3.89 35.11 -14.86
C GLN A 462 5.30 34.67 -15.30
N PHE A 463 5.42 33.39 -15.59
CA PHE A 463 6.62 32.81 -16.18
C PHE A 463 6.42 32.61 -17.67
N TYR A 464 7.44 32.93 -18.44
CA TYR A 464 7.49 32.71 -19.89
C TYR A 464 8.72 31.90 -20.24
N GLU A 465 8.59 30.86 -21.06
CA GLU A 465 9.75 30.13 -21.55
C GLU A 465 10.53 31.00 -22.53
N THR A 466 11.82 31.14 -22.24
CA THR A 466 12.74 31.76 -23.19
C THR A 466 13.24 30.67 -24.13
N LYS A 467 13.12 30.90 -25.45
CA LYS A 467 13.82 30.04 -26.41
C LYS A 467 15.31 30.15 -26.11
N THR A 468 15.94 29.05 -25.74
CA THR A 468 17.40 28.95 -25.72
C THR A 468 17.87 29.19 -27.18
N GLU A 469 18.41 30.38 -27.44
CA GLU A 469 19.24 30.53 -28.59
C GLU A 469 20.35 29.50 -28.45
N ASP A 470 20.57 28.70 -29.51
CA ASP A 470 21.43 27.54 -29.58
C ASP A 470 22.65 27.67 -28.66
N THR A 471 22.74 26.78 -27.68
CA THR A 471 24.01 26.51 -27.00
C THR A 471 25.00 26.24 -28.13
N VAL A 472 25.96 27.14 -28.27
CA VAL A 472 27.11 26.97 -29.18
C VAL A 472 27.63 25.57 -28.91
N GLU A 473 27.37 24.63 -29.81
CA GLU A 473 27.97 23.31 -29.74
C GLU A 473 29.47 23.52 -29.70
N PHE A 474 30.11 23.09 -28.61
CA PHE A 474 31.55 23.03 -28.51
C PHE A 474 32.05 22.21 -29.68
N ASN A 475 32.65 22.86 -30.67
CA ASN A 475 33.25 22.21 -31.80
C ASN A 475 34.74 21.95 -31.46
N PRO A 476 35.12 20.72 -31.12
CA PRO A 476 36.48 20.41 -30.71
C PRO A 476 37.51 20.64 -31.84
N ALA A 477 37.07 20.91 -33.07
CA ALA A 477 37.93 21.18 -34.21
C ALA A 477 38.26 22.68 -34.40
N THR A 478 37.54 23.60 -33.73
CA THR A 478 37.75 25.06 -33.90
C THR A 478 38.09 25.77 -32.57
N ASP A 479 37.97 25.10 -31.43
CA ASP A 479 38.13 25.70 -30.10
C ASP A 479 39.48 25.32 -29.44
N PHE A 480 40.48 24.84 -30.25
CA PHE A 480 41.88 24.68 -29.89
C PHE A 480 42.78 25.47 -30.81
#